data_b49300536fc48b5123597c70bccdba31
#
_entry.id   b49300536fc48b5123597c70bccdba31
#
_cell.length_a   1.000
_cell.length_b   1.000
_cell.length_c   1.000
_cell.angle_alpha   90.00
_cell.angle_beta   90.00
_cell.angle_gamma   90.00
#
_symmetry.space_group_name_H-M   'P 1'
#
loop_
_entity.id
_entity.type
_entity.pdbx_description
1 polymer ?
#
loop_
_entity_poly.entity_id
_entity_poly.type
_entity_poly.pdbx_seq_one_letter_code
_entity_poly.pdbx_strand_id
1 'polypeptide(L)'
;MKLCESFEDTIAAIATPIGAGGIGIIKISGPEAWAIGRRLFDQSGSLETIQSHHLYHGHIVDSKTEKTVDEVLVSFMRAPSTYTREDVVEINCHSGFAVLDRILGLVTRAGARLAEPGEFTRRAFLNGRLDLTQAEAVLDLIHSKTRRSL
;
A
#
# COMPACT_ATOMS: atom_id res chain seq x y z
N MET A 1 27.88 -0.67 -11.64
CA MET A 1 26.69 -0.48 -12.50
C MET A 1 25.52 -0.11 -11.59
N LYS A 2 25.15 1.19 -11.54
CA LYS A 2 24.00 1.64 -10.75
C LYS A 2 22.72 1.26 -11.50
N LEU A 3 22.11 0.13 -11.18
CA LEU A 3 20.74 -0.19 -11.54
C LEU A 3 19.80 0.43 -10.49
N CYS A 4 19.80 1.74 -10.42
CA CYS A 4 18.80 2.49 -9.66
C CYS A 4 17.92 3.18 -10.69
N GLU A 5 17.05 2.43 -11.36
CA GLU A 5 15.89 3.01 -12.00
C GLU A 5 14.94 3.44 -10.88
N SER A 6 14.96 4.72 -10.54
CA SER A 6 13.89 5.27 -9.71
C SER A 6 12.61 5.18 -10.53
N PHE A 7 11.66 4.38 -10.08
CA PHE A 7 10.34 4.38 -10.69
C PHE A 7 9.71 5.76 -10.49
N GLU A 8 9.32 6.38 -11.59
CA GLU A 8 8.70 7.72 -11.56
C GLU A 8 7.21 7.64 -11.24
N ASP A 9 6.61 6.46 -11.30
CA ASP A 9 5.19 6.22 -11.07
C ASP A 9 4.91 5.62 -9.69
N THR A 10 3.71 5.89 -9.20
CA THR A 10 3.19 5.32 -7.94
C THR A 10 2.18 4.24 -8.26
N ILE A 11 2.32 3.08 -7.60
CA ILE A 11 1.46 1.91 -7.76
C ILE A 11 0.59 1.67 -6.54
N ALA A 12 -0.55 1.03 -6.77
CA ALA A 12 -1.45 0.60 -5.70
C ALA A 12 -2.08 -0.75 -5.99
N ALA A 13 -2.33 -1.51 -4.94
CA ALA A 13 -3.05 -2.78 -5.01
C ALA A 13 -3.77 -3.10 -3.70
N ILE A 14 -4.79 -3.98 -3.79
CA ILE A 14 -5.33 -4.68 -2.63
C ILE A 14 -4.32 -5.78 -2.27
N ALA A 15 -3.78 -5.71 -1.04
CA ALA A 15 -2.71 -6.58 -0.58
C ALA A 15 -3.21 -7.80 0.21
N THR A 16 -4.50 -7.87 0.51
CA THR A 16 -5.14 -8.98 1.23
C THR A 16 -6.06 -9.78 0.30
N PRO A 17 -6.31 -11.07 0.57
CA PRO A 17 -7.30 -11.84 -0.18
C PRO A 17 -8.68 -11.17 -0.10
N ILE A 18 -9.40 -11.18 -1.21
CA ILE A 18 -10.79 -10.70 -1.26
C ILE A 18 -11.68 -11.81 -0.71
N GLY A 19 -12.51 -11.50 0.30
CA GLY A 19 -13.39 -12.47 0.91
C GLY A 19 -13.92 -12.06 2.29
N ALA A 20 -14.46 -13.01 3.03
CA ALA A 20 -15.05 -12.81 4.34
C ALA A 20 -13.97 -12.66 5.44
N GLY A 21 -13.23 -11.58 5.42
CA GLY A 21 -12.29 -11.19 6.47
C GLY A 21 -12.78 -9.94 7.21
N GLY A 22 -12.16 -9.59 8.33
CA GLY A 22 -12.45 -8.34 9.05
C GLY A 22 -11.72 -7.14 8.46
N ILE A 23 -10.50 -7.36 7.97
CA ILE A 23 -9.59 -6.30 7.52
C ILE A 23 -9.14 -6.56 6.09
N GLY A 24 -9.19 -5.52 5.26
CA GLY A 24 -8.56 -5.45 3.97
C GLY A 24 -7.46 -4.37 3.96
N ILE A 25 -6.40 -4.59 3.21
CA ILE A 25 -5.28 -3.67 3.12
C ILE A 25 -5.11 -3.20 1.68
N ILE A 26 -5.07 -1.89 1.47
CA ILE A 26 -4.64 -1.28 0.23
C ILE A 26 -3.23 -0.73 0.44
N LYS A 27 -2.30 -1.14 -0.39
CA LYS A 27 -0.91 -0.72 -0.37
C LYS A 27 -0.64 0.22 -1.54
N ILE A 28 0.05 1.33 -1.26
CA ILE A 28 0.48 2.33 -2.23
C ILE A 28 2.00 2.45 -2.11
N SER A 29 2.73 2.43 -3.23
CA SER A 29 4.20 2.56 -3.24
C SER A 29 4.66 3.45 -4.38
N GLY A 30 5.58 4.35 -4.10
CA GLY A 30 6.16 5.25 -5.08
C GLY A 30 6.25 6.70 -4.61
N PRO A 31 6.73 7.62 -5.47
CA PRO A 31 7.02 9.01 -5.09
C PRO A 31 5.81 9.78 -4.59
N GLU A 32 4.61 9.52 -5.11
CA GLU A 32 3.38 10.22 -4.73
C GLU A 32 2.58 9.50 -3.63
N ALA A 33 3.06 8.37 -3.08
CA ALA A 33 2.30 7.57 -2.13
C ALA A 33 1.83 8.39 -0.92
N TRP A 34 2.70 9.20 -0.31
CA TRP A 34 2.36 10.03 0.82
C TRP A 34 1.37 11.15 0.47
N ALA A 35 1.55 11.81 -0.67
CA ALA A 35 0.65 12.86 -1.13
C ALA A 35 -0.77 12.31 -1.38
N ILE A 36 -0.86 11.13 -2.00
CA ILE A 36 -2.13 10.44 -2.23
C ILE A 36 -2.79 10.06 -0.90
N GLY A 37 -2.04 9.42 0.00
CA GLY A 37 -2.55 9.02 1.31
C GLY A 37 -3.07 10.20 2.10
N ARG A 38 -2.32 11.29 2.19
CA ARG A 38 -2.73 12.53 2.90
C ARG A 38 -3.96 13.20 2.29
N ARG A 39 -4.14 13.13 0.98
CA ARG A 39 -5.31 13.71 0.28
C ARG A 39 -6.60 12.98 0.62
N LEU A 40 -6.53 11.68 0.84
CA LEU A 40 -7.71 10.83 1.05
C LEU A 40 -8.03 10.60 2.52
N PHE A 41 -7.05 10.77 3.39
CA PHE A 41 -7.16 10.45 4.81
C PHE A 41 -7.54 11.69 5.62
N ASP A 42 -8.66 11.61 6.31
CA ASP A 42 -9.11 12.60 7.29
C ASP A 42 -8.97 12.04 8.70
N GLN A 43 -8.11 12.67 9.47
CA GLN A 43 -7.94 12.38 10.87
C GLN A 43 -8.69 13.45 11.69
N SER A 44 -9.47 13.02 12.68
CA SER A 44 -10.11 13.91 13.66
C SER A 44 -9.04 14.53 14.59
N GLY A 45 -8.23 15.42 14.05
CA GLY A 45 -7.14 16.09 14.76
C GLY A 45 -6.13 16.68 13.78
N SER A 46 -5.24 17.54 14.27
CA SER A 46 -4.24 18.20 13.44
C SER A 46 -3.24 17.21 12.85
N LEU A 47 -3.26 17.05 11.52
CA LEU A 47 -2.26 16.29 10.73
C LEU A 47 -0.92 17.07 10.61
N GLU A 48 -0.58 17.93 11.58
CA GLU A 48 0.57 18.82 11.45
C GLU A 48 1.89 18.06 11.30
N THR A 49 1.99 16.83 11.84
CA THR A 49 3.20 16.01 11.70
C THR A 49 2.87 14.52 11.64
N ILE A 50 2.81 13.96 10.44
CA ILE A 50 2.79 12.50 10.25
C ILE A 50 4.20 11.96 10.46
N GLN A 51 4.35 11.08 11.45
CA GLN A 51 5.60 10.36 11.68
C GLN A 51 5.62 9.05 10.88
N SER A 52 6.79 8.73 10.33
CA SER A 52 6.99 7.49 9.59
C SER A 52 6.83 6.26 10.50
N HIS A 53 6.19 5.21 9.98
CA HIS A 53 5.95 3.92 10.66
C HIS A 53 5.05 4.02 11.91
N HIS A 54 4.13 4.97 11.92
CA HIS A 54 3.07 5.07 12.92
C HIS A 54 1.70 4.78 12.30
N LEU A 55 0.81 4.21 13.10
CA LEU A 55 -0.60 3.99 12.72
C LEU A 55 -1.44 5.18 13.17
N TYR A 56 -2.25 5.68 12.25
CA TYR A 56 -3.18 6.77 12.48
C TYR A 56 -4.61 6.30 12.26
N HIS A 57 -5.46 6.53 13.26
CA HIS A 57 -6.88 6.27 13.15
C HIS A 57 -7.59 7.47 12.52
N GLY A 58 -8.52 7.20 11.61
CA GLY A 58 -9.30 8.23 10.94
C GLY A 58 -10.23 7.64 9.88
N HIS A 59 -10.52 8.42 8.86
CA HIS A 59 -11.48 8.06 7.81
C HIS A 59 -10.88 8.27 6.42
N ILE A 60 -11.29 7.45 5.47
CA ILE A 60 -11.11 7.76 4.05
C ILE A 60 -12.31 8.55 3.58
N VAL A 61 -12.03 9.69 2.97
CA VAL A 61 -13.04 10.64 2.48
C VAL A 61 -12.89 10.82 0.97
N ASP A 62 -14.01 10.74 0.26
CA ASP A 62 -14.07 11.08 -1.16
C ASP A 62 -14.13 12.62 -1.29
N SER A 63 -13.04 13.25 -1.69
CA SER A 63 -12.92 14.71 -1.83
C SER A 63 -13.91 15.35 -2.81
N LYS A 64 -14.52 14.57 -3.72
CA LYS A 64 -15.54 15.09 -4.67
C LYS A 64 -16.93 15.13 -4.06
N THR A 65 -17.25 14.20 -3.20
CA THR A 65 -18.58 14.06 -2.60
C THR A 65 -18.63 14.46 -1.15
N GLU A 66 -17.47 14.70 -0.53
CA GLU A 66 -17.27 14.97 0.90
C GLU A 66 -17.84 13.88 1.82
N LYS A 67 -18.04 12.68 1.26
CA LYS A 67 -18.57 11.54 2.00
C LYS A 67 -17.46 10.66 2.56
N THR A 68 -17.61 10.29 3.81
CA THR A 68 -16.80 9.22 4.43
C THR A 68 -17.08 7.90 3.73
N VAL A 69 -16.02 7.21 3.35
CA VAL A 69 -16.07 5.89 2.71
C VAL A 69 -15.94 4.79 3.74
N ASP A 70 -14.98 4.91 4.64
CA ASP A 70 -14.74 3.93 5.70
C ASP A 70 -13.91 4.53 6.84
N GLU A 71 -14.05 3.94 8.03
CA GLU A 71 -13.17 4.18 9.18
C GLU A 71 -11.96 3.25 9.08
N VAL A 72 -10.75 3.80 9.18
CA VAL A 72 -9.51 3.12 8.81
C VAL A 72 -8.38 3.35 9.79
N LEU A 73 -7.36 2.48 9.70
CA LEU A 73 -6.04 2.74 10.24
C LEU A 73 -5.07 2.91 9.07
N VAL A 74 -4.34 4.01 9.03
CA VAL A 74 -3.39 4.31 7.96
C VAL A 74 -1.97 4.39 8.51
N SER A 75 -1.03 3.74 7.84
CA SER A 75 0.40 3.84 8.11
C SER A 75 1.09 4.53 6.95
N PHE A 76 1.93 5.53 7.29
CA PHE A 76 2.79 6.24 6.34
C PHE A 76 4.22 5.84 6.61
N MET A 77 4.93 5.35 5.61
CA MET A 77 6.29 4.83 5.76
C MET A 77 7.23 5.47 4.74
N ARG A 78 8.31 6.08 5.22
CA ARG A 78 9.32 6.73 4.39
C ARG A 78 10.37 5.76 3.89
N ALA A 79 10.78 5.94 2.65
CA ALA A 79 11.97 5.34 2.09
C ALA A 79 13.21 5.67 2.96
N PRO A 80 14.23 4.79 3.01
CA PRO A 80 14.33 3.47 2.39
C PRO A 80 13.82 2.32 3.28
N SER A 81 13.28 2.59 4.47
CA SER A 81 12.90 1.58 5.47
C SER A 81 11.52 0.96 5.18
N THR A 82 11.26 0.59 3.93
CA THR A 82 10.00 0.02 3.45
C THR A 82 10.25 -1.25 2.64
N TYR A 83 9.19 -1.98 2.31
CA TYR A 83 9.31 -3.21 1.53
C TYR A 83 9.91 -2.96 0.14
N THR A 84 9.49 -1.90 -0.54
CA THR A 84 9.96 -1.54 -1.89
C THR A 84 11.16 -0.62 -1.89
N ARG A 85 11.59 -0.11 -0.73
CA ARG A 85 12.52 1.02 -0.55
C ARG A 85 12.03 2.34 -1.16
N GLU A 86 10.76 2.42 -1.49
CA GLU A 86 10.06 3.65 -1.87
C GLU A 86 9.25 4.19 -0.69
N ASP A 87 8.67 5.37 -0.83
CA ASP A 87 7.63 5.84 0.09
C ASP A 87 6.41 4.92 -0.04
N VAL A 88 5.86 4.46 1.09
CA VAL A 88 4.74 3.53 1.13
C VAL A 88 3.65 4.06 2.05
N VAL A 89 2.39 3.84 1.65
CA VAL A 89 1.21 4.03 2.51
C VAL A 89 0.41 2.73 2.52
N GLU A 90 -0.02 2.30 3.69
CA GLU A 90 -0.94 1.18 3.87
C GLU A 90 -2.22 1.68 4.51
N ILE A 91 -3.35 1.39 3.88
CA ILE A 91 -4.70 1.71 4.36
C ILE A 91 -5.34 0.41 4.80
N ASN A 92 -5.54 0.26 6.11
CA ASN A 92 -6.25 -0.87 6.70
C ASN A 92 -7.72 -0.48 6.86
N CYS A 93 -8.59 -1.07 6.06
CA CYS A 93 -10.01 -0.81 5.99
C CYS A 93 -10.83 -2.08 6.24
N HIS A 94 -12.15 -1.99 6.23
CA HIS A 94 -13.00 -3.18 6.23
C HIS A 94 -12.83 -3.97 4.92
N SER A 95 -12.86 -5.30 5.01
CA SER A 95 -12.53 -6.19 3.88
C SER A 95 -13.65 -6.38 2.85
N GLY A 96 -14.78 -5.71 3.03
CA GLY A 96 -15.87 -5.79 2.06
C GLY A 96 -15.44 -5.36 0.66
N PHE A 97 -15.77 -6.15 -0.37
CA PHE A 97 -15.36 -5.87 -1.76
C PHE A 97 -15.71 -4.43 -2.18
N ALA A 98 -16.92 -3.95 -1.84
CA ALA A 98 -17.36 -2.59 -2.19
C ALA A 98 -16.50 -1.50 -1.54
N VAL A 99 -16.02 -1.72 -0.31
CA VAL A 99 -15.14 -0.78 0.40
C VAL A 99 -13.76 -0.76 -0.25
N LEU A 100 -13.17 -1.94 -0.45
CA LEU A 100 -11.86 -2.10 -1.08
C LEU A 100 -11.83 -1.50 -2.50
N ASP A 101 -12.83 -1.82 -3.32
CA ASP A 101 -12.96 -1.30 -4.68
C ASP A 101 -13.11 0.23 -4.68
N ARG A 102 -13.94 0.76 -3.78
CA ARG A 102 -14.15 2.20 -3.65
C ARG A 102 -12.87 2.92 -3.26
N ILE A 103 -12.14 2.44 -2.24
CA ILE A 103 -10.89 3.08 -1.79
C ILE A 103 -9.81 2.95 -2.85
N LEU A 104 -9.65 1.78 -3.48
CA LEU A 104 -8.69 1.60 -4.58
C LEU A 104 -9.00 2.54 -5.76
N GLY A 105 -10.28 2.72 -6.09
CA GLY A 105 -10.73 3.67 -7.10
C GLY A 105 -10.42 5.14 -6.73
N LEU A 106 -10.49 5.51 -5.44
CA LEU A 106 -10.06 6.84 -4.97
C LEU A 106 -8.54 7.03 -5.12
N VAL A 107 -7.77 6.02 -4.73
CA VAL A 107 -6.31 6.03 -4.81
C VAL A 107 -5.84 6.15 -6.27
N THR A 108 -6.46 5.42 -7.20
CA THR A 108 -6.11 5.50 -8.63
C THR A 108 -6.52 6.84 -9.24
N ARG A 109 -7.66 7.40 -8.89
CA ARG A 109 -8.05 8.75 -9.31
C ARG A 109 -7.15 9.85 -8.72
N ALA A 110 -6.51 9.58 -7.60
CA ALA A 110 -5.57 10.52 -6.98
C ALA A 110 -4.17 10.47 -7.61
N GLY A 111 -3.91 9.54 -8.54
CA GLY A 111 -2.69 9.50 -9.35
C GLY A 111 -1.88 8.21 -9.26
N ALA A 112 -2.28 7.22 -8.46
CA ALA A 112 -1.65 5.92 -8.50
C ALA A 112 -2.14 5.09 -9.70
N ARG A 113 -1.28 4.24 -10.23
CA ARG A 113 -1.61 3.20 -11.19
C ARG A 113 -1.86 1.88 -10.45
N LEU A 114 -2.70 1.01 -11.01
CA LEU A 114 -2.79 -0.36 -10.51
C LEU A 114 -1.46 -1.08 -10.68
N ALA A 115 -1.03 -1.77 -9.63
CA ALA A 115 0.17 -2.60 -9.68
C ALA A 115 -0.06 -3.84 -10.57
N GLU A 116 0.98 -4.24 -11.30
CA GLU A 116 1.03 -5.54 -11.95
C GLU A 116 1.24 -6.67 -10.92
N PRO A 117 0.83 -7.90 -11.21
CA PRO A 117 1.13 -9.04 -10.34
C PRO A 117 2.63 -9.13 -10.03
N GLY A 118 2.96 -9.21 -8.73
CA GLY A 118 4.35 -9.29 -8.27
C GLY A 118 5.15 -7.99 -8.32
N GLU A 119 4.55 -6.86 -8.71
CA GLU A 119 5.29 -5.62 -8.92
C GLU A 119 5.93 -5.06 -7.65
N PHE A 120 5.30 -5.15 -6.49
CA PHE A 120 5.93 -4.72 -5.22
C PHE A 120 7.24 -5.48 -4.95
N THR A 121 7.25 -6.80 -5.17
CA THR A 121 8.46 -7.63 -5.00
C THR A 121 9.49 -7.31 -6.07
N ARG A 122 9.07 -7.09 -7.33
CA ARG A 122 9.96 -6.64 -8.40
C ARG A 122 10.64 -5.33 -8.06
N ARG A 123 9.92 -4.34 -7.52
CA ARG A 123 10.49 -3.06 -7.07
C ARG A 123 11.44 -3.24 -5.89
N ALA A 124 11.10 -4.09 -4.93
CA ALA A 124 11.99 -4.43 -3.82
C ALA A 124 13.32 -5.03 -4.31
N PHE A 125 13.29 -5.90 -5.32
CA PHE A 125 14.47 -6.46 -5.96
C PHE A 125 15.28 -5.38 -6.71
N LEU A 126 14.65 -4.60 -7.58
CA LEU A 126 15.32 -3.57 -8.38
C LEU A 126 15.91 -2.46 -7.52
N ASN A 127 15.26 -2.11 -6.40
CA ASN A 127 15.77 -1.17 -5.41
C ASN A 127 16.80 -1.78 -4.45
N GLY A 128 17.23 -3.02 -4.68
CA GLY A 128 18.31 -3.67 -3.95
C GLY A 128 17.97 -4.07 -2.51
N ARG A 129 16.67 -4.21 -2.18
CA ARG A 129 16.24 -4.73 -0.87
C ARG A 129 16.30 -6.25 -0.81
N LEU A 130 15.94 -6.92 -1.88
CA LEU A 130 15.95 -8.37 -2.02
C LEU A 130 16.92 -8.77 -3.13
N ASP A 131 17.57 -9.93 -2.98
CA ASP A 131 18.20 -10.62 -4.09
C ASP A 131 17.18 -11.48 -4.85
N LEU A 132 17.60 -12.09 -5.96
CA LEU A 132 16.70 -12.89 -6.80
C LEU A 132 16.14 -14.11 -6.05
N THR A 133 17.00 -14.80 -5.29
CA THR A 133 16.62 -15.97 -4.50
C THR A 133 15.58 -15.61 -3.43
N GLN A 134 15.75 -14.46 -2.78
CA GLN A 134 14.79 -13.96 -1.79
C GLN A 134 13.46 -13.56 -2.45
N ALA A 135 13.51 -12.97 -3.64
CA ALA A 135 12.29 -12.63 -4.39
C ALA A 135 11.51 -13.88 -4.81
N GLU A 136 12.18 -14.94 -5.24
CA GLU A 136 11.57 -16.24 -5.54
C GLU A 136 10.98 -16.88 -4.27
N ALA A 137 11.70 -16.84 -3.15
CA ALA A 137 11.23 -17.39 -1.88
C ALA A 137 9.96 -16.71 -1.37
N VAL A 138 9.73 -15.42 -1.65
CA VAL A 138 8.47 -14.73 -1.30
C VAL A 138 7.28 -15.37 -2.01
N LEU A 139 7.41 -15.75 -3.28
CA LEU A 139 6.35 -16.44 -4.03
C LEU A 139 6.05 -17.82 -3.44
N ASP A 140 7.08 -18.56 -3.07
CA ASP A 140 6.93 -19.89 -2.46
C ASP A 140 6.23 -19.79 -1.11
N LEU A 141 6.57 -18.82 -0.28
CA LEU A 141 5.91 -18.57 1.00
C LEU A 141 4.42 -18.24 0.84
N ILE A 142 4.07 -17.37 -0.13
CA ILE A 142 2.68 -17.01 -0.41
C ILE A 142 1.85 -18.22 -0.88
N HIS A 143 2.46 -19.10 -1.66
CA HIS A 143 1.80 -20.29 -2.20
C HIS A 143 1.87 -21.51 -1.28
N SER A 144 2.62 -21.46 -0.18
CA SER A 144 2.77 -22.59 0.73
C SER A 144 1.44 -22.93 1.41
N LYS A 145 0.99 -24.18 1.27
CA LYS A 145 -0.27 -24.68 1.85
C LYS A 145 -0.08 -25.53 3.10
N THR A 146 1.15 -25.87 3.45
CA THR A 146 1.44 -26.75 4.57
C THR A 146 2.71 -26.30 5.32
N ARG A 147 2.83 -26.69 6.62
CA ARG A 147 4.06 -26.48 7.40
C ARG A 147 5.30 -27.12 6.76
N ARG A 148 5.11 -28.13 5.91
CA ARG A 148 6.20 -28.85 5.24
C ARG A 148 6.69 -28.12 3.97
N SER A 149 5.94 -27.09 3.53
CA SER A 149 6.26 -26.24 2.37
C SER A 149 6.94 -24.93 2.78
N LEU A 150 7.14 -24.68 4.08
CA LEU A 150 7.91 -23.57 4.64
C LEU A 150 9.33 -24.04 4.92
#